data_c34b0b2ec6e8de5121ec1320d6b0e94d
#
_entry.id   c34b0b2ec6e8de5121ec1320d6b0e94d
#
_cell.length_a   1.000
_cell.length_b   1.000
_cell.length_c   1.000
_cell.angle_alpha   90.00
_cell.angle_beta   90.00
_cell.angle_gamma   90.00
#
_symmetry.space_group_name_H-M   'P 1'
#
loop_
_entity.id
_entity.type
_entity.pdbx_description
1 polymer ?
#
loop_
_entity_poly.entity_id
_entity_poly.type
_entity_poly.pdbx_seq_one_letter_code
_entity_poly.pdbx_strand_id
1 'polypeptide(L)'
;MQAGFELARLLPFRDGTSSNKWFYSLEVDRNKIHASMREIITALEKKGVQTRAIWGLINEQLPYIGFDTYRLEKAPYYAERILNIPCSTQLTRDDIGYVVEQLKLVLSELAAGQA
;
A
#
# COMPACT_ATOMS: atom_id res chain seq x y z
N MET A 1 -0.05 12.63 -8.30
CA MET A 1 -0.56 11.25 -8.30
C MET A 1 -2.01 11.12 -7.85
N GLN A 2 -2.43 11.86 -6.85
CA GLN A 2 -3.77 11.71 -6.26
C GLN A 2 -4.89 12.35 -7.09
N ALA A 3 -4.61 13.41 -7.81
CA ALA A 3 -5.61 14.09 -8.61
C ALA A 3 -6.12 13.17 -9.73
N GLY A 4 -7.42 12.90 -9.72
CA GLY A 4 -8.07 12.08 -10.72
C GLY A 4 -7.86 10.57 -10.59
N PHE A 5 -7.24 10.09 -9.50
CA PHE A 5 -7.07 8.67 -9.27
C PHE A 5 -7.80 8.24 -8.00
N GLU A 6 -8.88 7.51 -8.17
CA GLU A 6 -9.84 7.21 -7.11
C GLU A 6 -9.65 5.82 -6.45
N LEU A 7 -8.72 5.00 -6.94
CA LEU A 7 -8.53 3.63 -6.47
C LEU A 7 -7.58 3.52 -5.29
N ALA A 8 -6.74 4.53 -5.09
CA ALA A 8 -5.78 4.58 -3.99
C ALA A 8 -5.35 6.01 -3.73
N ARG A 9 -4.84 6.26 -2.54
CA ARG A 9 -4.30 7.57 -2.15
C ARG A 9 -3.04 7.43 -1.33
N LEU A 10 -2.12 8.35 -1.47
CA LEU A 10 -0.99 8.44 -0.55
C LEU A 10 -1.49 8.95 0.81
N LEU A 11 -1.10 8.27 1.88
CA LEU A 11 -1.38 8.77 3.22
C LEU A 11 -0.51 9.99 3.48
N PRO A 12 -1.09 11.10 3.97
CA PRO A 12 -0.31 12.27 4.31
C PRO A 12 0.50 12.04 5.59
N PHE A 13 1.64 12.72 5.71
CA PHE A 13 2.33 12.80 6.99
C PHE A 13 1.55 13.71 7.92
N ARG A 14 1.60 13.40 9.21
CA ARG A 14 0.86 14.16 10.22
C ARG A 14 1.37 15.61 10.29
N ASP A 15 0.43 16.55 10.33
CA ASP A 15 0.75 17.96 10.49
C ASP A 15 1.55 18.21 11.77
N GLY A 16 2.50 19.13 11.71
CA GLY A 16 3.37 19.46 12.84
C GLY A 16 4.48 18.44 13.09
N THR A 17 4.64 17.45 12.20
CA THR A 17 5.73 16.47 12.28
C THR A 17 6.66 16.60 11.09
N SER A 18 7.91 16.15 11.27
CA SER A 18 8.88 16.05 10.18
C SER A 18 9.24 14.58 10.01
N SER A 19 8.74 13.97 8.94
CA SER A 19 9.03 12.58 8.62
C SER A 19 10.43 12.43 8.01
N ASN A 20 11.12 11.34 8.33
CA ASN A 20 12.34 10.95 7.61
C ASN A 20 12.03 10.37 6.22
N LYS A 21 10.74 10.23 5.89
CA LYS A 21 10.25 9.74 4.60
C LYS A 21 10.81 8.35 4.23
N TRP A 22 11.01 7.53 5.26
CA TRP A 22 11.51 6.16 5.05
C TRP A 22 10.52 5.34 4.21
N PHE A 23 9.21 5.47 4.50
CA PHE A 23 8.17 4.82 3.70
C PHE A 23 7.14 5.82 3.21
N TYR A 24 6.66 5.61 2.00
CA TYR A 24 5.46 6.22 1.48
C TYR A 24 4.38 5.15 1.43
N SER A 25 3.29 5.38 2.14
CA SER A 25 2.20 4.43 2.30
C SER A 25 1.04 4.79 1.38
N LEU A 26 0.65 3.86 0.54
CA LEU A 26 -0.48 3.99 -0.37
C LEU A 26 -1.65 3.22 0.21
N GLU A 27 -2.76 3.91 0.47
CA GLU A 27 -4.01 3.28 0.92
C GLU A 27 -4.86 2.90 -0.28
N VAL A 28 -5.15 1.62 -0.42
CA VAL A 28 -5.97 1.07 -1.50
C VAL A 28 -7.44 1.09 -1.09
N ASP A 29 -8.31 1.55 -1.98
CA ASP A 29 -9.75 1.55 -1.74
C ASP A 29 -10.33 0.13 -1.87
N ARG A 30 -10.62 -0.49 -0.74
CA ARG A 30 -11.15 -1.86 -0.69
C ARG A 30 -12.61 -1.99 -1.14
N ASN A 31 -13.32 -0.88 -1.29
CA ASN A 31 -14.64 -0.91 -1.89
C ASN A 31 -14.57 -1.10 -3.41
N LYS A 32 -13.45 -0.73 -4.00
CA LYS A 32 -13.25 -0.79 -5.45
C LYS A 32 -12.31 -1.90 -5.89
N ILE A 33 -11.40 -2.33 -5.02
CA ILE A 33 -10.40 -3.36 -5.33
C ILE A 33 -10.51 -4.50 -4.32
N HIS A 34 -10.93 -5.67 -4.80
CA HIS A 34 -11.10 -6.86 -3.98
C HIS A 34 -9.89 -7.80 -4.01
N ALA A 35 -8.99 -7.62 -4.96
CA ALA A 35 -7.75 -8.39 -5.02
C ALA A 35 -6.98 -8.30 -3.70
N SER A 36 -6.39 -9.41 -3.28
CA SER A 36 -5.57 -9.42 -2.06
C SER A 36 -4.34 -8.53 -2.21
N MET A 37 -3.76 -8.11 -1.10
CA MET A 37 -2.52 -7.34 -1.15
C MET A 37 -1.41 -8.11 -1.87
N ARG A 38 -1.35 -9.43 -1.69
CA ARG A 38 -0.39 -10.29 -2.37
C ARG A 38 -0.57 -10.26 -3.90
N GLU A 39 -1.81 -10.28 -4.38
CA GLU A 39 -2.10 -10.19 -5.82
C GLU A 39 -1.66 -8.85 -6.39
N ILE A 40 -1.90 -7.77 -5.66
CA ILE A 40 -1.46 -6.42 -6.06
C ILE A 40 0.07 -6.37 -6.15
N ILE A 41 0.76 -6.84 -5.12
CA ILE A 41 2.23 -6.86 -5.07
C ILE A 41 2.80 -7.69 -6.22
N THR A 42 2.25 -8.88 -6.44
CA THR A 42 2.69 -9.78 -7.52
C THR A 42 2.50 -9.14 -8.91
N ALA A 43 1.35 -8.49 -9.11
CA ALA A 43 1.06 -7.82 -10.38
C ALA A 43 2.03 -6.65 -10.66
N LEU A 44 2.36 -5.87 -9.62
CA LEU A 44 3.33 -4.78 -9.73
C LEU A 44 4.75 -5.31 -9.95
N GLU A 45 5.12 -6.40 -9.29
CA GLU A 45 6.43 -7.02 -9.46
C GLU A 45 6.65 -7.48 -10.91
N LYS A 46 5.61 -8.02 -11.55
CA LYS A 46 5.66 -8.40 -12.97
C LYS A 46 5.89 -7.19 -13.89
N LYS A 47 5.57 -5.99 -13.43
CA LYS A 47 5.82 -4.74 -14.15
C LYS A 47 7.14 -4.09 -13.74
N GLY A 48 7.96 -4.77 -12.95
CA GLY A 48 9.24 -4.25 -12.48
C GLY A 48 9.14 -3.26 -11.32
N VAL A 49 7.99 -3.17 -10.67
CA VAL A 49 7.78 -2.28 -9.52
C VAL A 49 7.75 -3.11 -8.24
N GLN A 50 8.76 -2.97 -7.41
CA GLN A 50 8.85 -3.65 -6.14
C GLN A 50 8.08 -2.87 -5.07
N THR A 51 7.07 -3.50 -4.49
CA THR A 51 6.28 -2.94 -3.40
C THR A 51 6.23 -3.94 -2.24
N ARG A 52 5.81 -3.47 -1.08
CA ARG A 52 5.71 -4.32 0.11
C ARG A 52 4.43 -4.02 0.85
N ALA A 53 3.82 -5.06 1.40
CA ALA A 53 2.73 -4.88 2.35
C ALA A 53 3.26 -4.18 3.61
N ILE A 54 2.39 -3.51 4.34
CA ILE A 54 2.72 -3.03 5.69
C ILE A 54 3.08 -4.24 6.57
N TRP A 55 3.88 -4.01 7.59
CA TRP A 55 4.29 -5.07 8.52
C TRP A 55 3.08 -5.77 9.13
N GLY A 56 3.19 -7.11 9.27
CA GLY A 56 2.14 -7.91 9.87
C GLY A 56 1.82 -7.49 11.30
N LEU A 57 0.58 -7.70 11.70
CA LEU A 57 0.13 -7.34 13.04
C LEU A 57 0.87 -8.19 14.10
N ILE A 58 1.28 -7.55 15.17
CA ILE A 58 2.04 -8.22 16.24
C ILE A 58 1.24 -9.36 16.85
N ASN A 59 -0.07 -9.18 17.06
CA ASN A 59 -0.94 -10.21 17.64
C ASN A 59 -1.12 -11.44 16.75
N GLU A 60 -0.76 -11.35 15.48
CA GLU A 60 -0.81 -12.46 14.53
C GLU A 60 0.55 -13.17 14.38
N GLN A 61 1.61 -12.63 14.96
CA GLN A 61 2.93 -13.23 14.94
C GLN A 61 2.98 -14.43 15.90
N LEU A 62 3.63 -15.52 15.46
CA LEU A 62 3.67 -16.78 16.22
C LEU A 62 4.01 -16.63 17.71
N PRO A 63 5.03 -15.81 18.09
CA PRO A 63 5.37 -15.66 19.52
C PRO A 63 4.26 -14.99 20.35
N TYR A 64 3.33 -14.31 19.73
CA TYR A 64 2.32 -13.47 20.41
C TYR A 64 0.89 -13.94 20.23
N ILE A 65 0.67 -15.00 19.45
CA ILE A 65 -0.66 -15.58 19.29
C ILE A 65 -1.17 -16.08 20.63
N GLY A 66 -2.39 -15.70 20.99
CA GLY A 66 -3.02 -16.09 22.25
C GLY A 66 -2.80 -15.12 23.39
N PHE A 67 -1.96 -14.10 23.21
CA PHE A 67 -1.85 -13.02 24.20
C PHE A 67 -3.01 -12.02 24.06
N ASP A 68 -3.28 -11.30 25.15
CA ASP A 68 -4.39 -10.36 25.21
C ASP A 68 -4.19 -9.20 24.23
N THR A 69 -5.29 -8.76 23.66
CA THR A 69 -5.34 -7.55 22.82
C THR A 69 -6.34 -6.58 23.41
N TYR A 70 -6.17 -5.30 23.11
CA TYR A 70 -7.06 -4.25 23.60
C TYR A 70 -7.44 -3.28 22.50
N ARG A 71 -8.74 -3.19 22.20
CA ARG A 71 -9.32 -2.28 21.21
C ARG A 71 -8.59 -2.28 19.88
N LEU A 72 -8.31 -3.46 19.36
CA LEU A 72 -7.57 -3.65 18.10
C LEU A 72 -8.52 -3.45 16.91
N GLU A 73 -8.73 -2.20 16.52
CA GLU A 73 -9.68 -1.83 15.45
C GLU A 73 -8.99 -1.23 14.23
N LYS A 74 -8.12 -0.23 14.43
CA LYS A 74 -7.47 0.49 13.33
C LYS A 74 -6.34 -0.29 12.68
N ALA A 75 -5.56 -1.02 13.45
CA ALA A 75 -4.42 -1.76 12.90
C ALA A 75 -4.86 -2.82 11.89
N PRO A 76 -5.88 -3.65 12.14
CA PRO A 76 -6.41 -4.56 11.11
C PRO A 76 -6.95 -3.83 9.89
N TYR A 77 -7.61 -2.70 10.08
CA TYR A 77 -8.12 -1.88 8.98
C TYR A 77 -7.00 -1.47 8.02
N TYR A 78 -5.90 -0.95 8.56
CA TYR A 78 -4.78 -0.50 7.74
C TYR A 78 -3.95 -1.67 7.18
N ALA A 79 -3.85 -2.78 7.90
CA ALA A 79 -3.10 -3.95 7.44
C ALA A 79 -3.60 -4.47 6.09
N GLU A 80 -4.89 -4.35 5.82
CA GLU A 80 -5.50 -4.78 4.57
C GLU A 80 -5.39 -3.74 3.44
N ARG A 81 -5.08 -2.50 3.77
CA ARG A 81 -5.20 -1.37 2.84
C ARG A 81 -3.90 -0.71 2.47
N ILE A 82 -2.85 -0.90 3.25
CA ILE A 82 -1.61 -0.15 3.07
C ILE A 82 -0.59 -0.94 2.27
N LEU A 83 -0.09 -0.30 1.23
CA LEU A 83 1.00 -0.78 0.39
C LEU A 83 2.15 0.23 0.45
N ASN A 84 3.34 -0.23 0.78
CA ASN A 84 4.53 0.62 0.74
C ASN A 84 5.11 0.62 -0.67
N ILE A 85 5.22 1.79 -1.26
CA ILE A 85 5.74 1.99 -2.61
C ILE A 85 7.24 2.30 -2.58
N PRO A 86 7.96 2.19 -3.72
CA PRO A 86 9.39 2.50 -3.77
C PRO A 86 9.71 3.89 -3.23
N CYS A 87 10.73 3.99 -2.39
CA CYS A 87 11.09 5.21 -1.69
C CYS A 87 12.60 5.48 -1.66
N SER A 88 13.37 4.85 -2.54
CA SER A 88 14.80 5.07 -2.63
C SER A 88 15.14 6.51 -3.00
N THR A 89 16.17 7.05 -2.36
CA THR A 89 16.69 8.40 -2.69
C THR A 89 17.32 8.46 -4.09
N GLN A 90 17.56 7.33 -4.71
CA GLN A 90 18.14 7.25 -6.07
C GLN A 90 17.09 7.29 -7.17
N LEU A 91 15.81 7.29 -6.83
CA LEU A 91 14.73 7.36 -7.81
C LEU A 91 14.76 8.70 -8.56
N THR A 92 14.77 8.62 -9.88
CA THR A 92 14.64 9.78 -10.76
C THR A 92 13.17 10.15 -10.95
N ARG A 93 12.90 11.30 -11.55
CA ARG A 93 11.52 11.68 -11.91
C ARG A 93 10.90 10.70 -12.89
N ASP A 94 11.69 10.16 -13.82
CA ASP A 94 11.22 9.18 -14.79
C ASP A 94 10.86 7.87 -14.10
N ASP A 95 11.65 7.44 -13.11
CA ASP A 95 11.35 6.26 -12.30
C ASP A 95 10.03 6.44 -11.54
N ILE A 96 9.84 7.59 -10.91
CA ILE A 96 8.61 7.91 -10.18
C ILE A 96 7.42 7.92 -11.13
N GLY A 97 7.56 8.53 -12.29
CA GLY A 97 6.53 8.53 -13.33
C GLY A 97 6.16 7.13 -13.78
N TYR A 98 7.13 6.27 -13.98
CA TYR A 98 6.93 4.86 -14.32
C TYR A 98 6.16 4.13 -13.22
N VAL A 99 6.57 4.28 -11.96
CA VAL A 99 5.90 3.66 -10.81
C VAL A 99 4.44 4.10 -10.73
N VAL A 100 4.18 5.39 -10.85
CA VAL A 100 2.81 5.94 -10.81
C VAL A 100 1.96 5.38 -11.95
N GLU A 101 2.50 5.32 -13.15
CA GLU A 101 1.81 4.76 -14.31
C GLU A 101 1.46 3.29 -14.11
N GLN A 102 2.41 2.48 -13.63
CA GLN A 102 2.18 1.06 -13.38
C GLN A 102 1.17 0.84 -12.24
N LEU A 103 1.23 1.65 -11.19
CA LEU A 103 0.23 1.60 -10.12
C LEU A 103 -1.18 1.84 -10.65
N LYS A 104 -1.36 2.88 -11.45
CA LYS A 104 -2.66 3.20 -12.05
C LYS A 104 -3.15 2.06 -12.94
N LEU A 105 -2.27 1.53 -13.78
CA LEU A 105 -2.60 0.46 -14.70
C LEU A 105 -3.01 -0.82 -13.95
N VAL A 106 -2.19 -1.29 -13.03
CA VAL A 106 -2.45 -2.52 -12.28
C VAL A 106 -3.71 -2.40 -11.44
N LEU A 107 -3.88 -1.31 -10.70
CA LEU A 107 -5.07 -1.13 -9.86
C LEU A 107 -6.34 -1.02 -10.71
N SER A 108 -6.27 -0.37 -11.86
CA SER A 108 -7.40 -0.28 -12.79
C SER A 108 -7.76 -1.65 -13.38
N GLU A 109 -6.78 -2.44 -13.75
CA GLU A 109 -7.00 -3.81 -14.26
C GLU A 109 -7.63 -4.70 -13.19
N LEU A 110 -7.13 -4.64 -11.97
CA LEU A 110 -7.67 -5.44 -10.86
C LEU A 110 -9.08 -5.00 -10.47
N ALA A 111 -9.38 -3.71 -10.52
CA ALA A 111 -10.72 -3.21 -10.28
C ALA A 111 -11.70 -3.66 -11.37
N ALA A 112 -11.28 -3.64 -12.63
CA ALA A 112 -12.11 -4.05 -13.77
C ALA A 112 -12.34 -5.56 -13.79
N GLY A 113 -11.37 -6.36 -13.35
CA GLY A 113 -11.45 -7.82 -13.35
C GLY A 113 -12.37 -8.43 -12.29
N GLN A 114 -13.06 -7.61 -11.51
CA GLN A 114 -13.93 -8.04 -10.41
C GLN A 114 -15.40 -8.21 -10.81
N ALA A 115 -15.67 -8.10 -12.04
CA ALA A 115 -17.06 -8.16 -12.54
C ALA A 115 -17.80 -9.46 -12.16
#